data_fe7a7ff8bdef131b1d9bca673a1abacc
#
_entry.id   fe7a7ff8bdef131b1d9bca673a1abacc
#
_cell.length_a   1.000
_cell.length_b   1.000
_cell.length_c   1.000
_cell.angle_alpha   90.00
_cell.angle_beta   90.00
_cell.angle_gamma   90.00
#
_symmetry.space_group_name_H-M   'P 1'
#
loop_
_entity.id
_entity.type
_entity.pdbx_description
1 polymer ?
#
loop_
_entity_poly.entity_id
_entity_poly.type
_entity_poly.pdbx_seq_one_letter_code
_entity_poly.pdbx_strand_id
1 'polypeptide(L)'
;MPRLKGASAATADLPDDQSLRPQMTENSPTLIVLSGLPGSGKTVLAESLSRALAVPIFSIDPIEAAMWRAGLAKAQTGVAAYEVAQALADEHLRLRHSAIVDAVNPAEAPRAKWRNLAAKHRVSLKVIECVCSDETMHRQRIEGRVRSIAGTHELTWASLLQRRAEYEAWTDPRLVLDTSRTSPAQLLAQALNYAR
;
A
#
# COMPACT_ATOMS: atom_id res chain seq x y z
N MET A 1 -50.46 -3.26 34.95
CA MET A 1 -49.17 -3.41 34.28
C MET A 1 -49.25 -4.64 33.37
N PRO A 2 -49.32 -4.50 32.02
CA PRO A 2 -49.31 -5.65 31.13
C PRO A 2 -47.89 -6.05 30.81
N ARG A 3 -47.62 -7.34 30.88
CA ARG A 3 -46.32 -7.97 30.47
C ARG A 3 -46.16 -7.93 28.94
N LEU A 4 -45.06 -7.34 28.49
CA LEU A 4 -44.63 -7.44 27.09
C LEU A 4 -44.12 -8.86 26.82
N LYS A 5 -44.79 -9.58 25.92
CA LYS A 5 -44.34 -10.84 25.36
C LYS A 5 -43.14 -10.61 24.43
N GLY A 6 -42.04 -11.33 24.68
CA GLY A 6 -40.84 -11.30 23.85
C GLY A 6 -41.16 -11.80 22.45
N ALA A 7 -40.77 -10.98 21.44
CA ALA A 7 -40.70 -11.40 20.06
C ALA A 7 -39.38 -12.14 19.83
N SER A 8 -39.49 -13.44 19.55
CA SER A 8 -38.37 -14.27 19.05
C SER A 8 -37.96 -13.75 17.67
N ALA A 9 -36.71 -13.25 17.55
CA ALA A 9 -36.16 -12.95 16.27
C ALA A 9 -35.83 -14.26 15.55
N ALA A 10 -36.59 -14.54 14.49
CA ALA A 10 -36.25 -15.61 13.53
C ALA A 10 -34.97 -15.22 12.80
N THR A 11 -33.88 -15.94 13.04
CA THR A 11 -32.69 -15.94 12.18
C THR A 11 -33.12 -16.50 10.83
N ALA A 12 -33.20 -15.61 9.82
CA ALA A 12 -33.38 -16.06 8.45
C ALA A 12 -32.09 -16.79 8.01
N ASP A 13 -32.19 -18.12 7.86
CA ASP A 13 -31.19 -18.92 7.17
C ASP A 13 -31.14 -18.45 5.71
N LEU A 14 -30.07 -17.73 5.35
CA LEU A 14 -29.77 -17.44 3.97
C LEU A 14 -29.35 -18.76 3.31
N PRO A 15 -29.92 -19.11 2.14
CA PRO A 15 -29.54 -20.33 1.43
C PRO A 15 -28.04 -20.26 1.08
N ASP A 16 -27.33 -21.33 1.40
CA ASP A 16 -25.91 -21.52 1.02
C ASP A 16 -25.85 -21.79 -0.49
N ASP A 17 -25.96 -20.70 -1.27
CA ASP A 17 -25.92 -20.78 -2.74
C ASP A 17 -24.46 -20.96 -3.18
N GLN A 18 -24.02 -22.21 -3.25
CA GLN A 18 -22.70 -22.61 -3.76
C GLN A 18 -22.48 -22.18 -5.24
N SER A 19 -23.55 -21.80 -5.98
CA SER A 19 -23.46 -21.35 -7.39
C SER A 19 -22.92 -19.91 -7.52
N LEU A 20 -22.95 -19.11 -6.46
CA LEU A 20 -22.45 -17.73 -6.42
C LEU A 20 -20.99 -17.61 -6.01
N ARG A 21 -20.30 -18.71 -5.72
CA ARG A 21 -18.87 -18.66 -5.46
C ARG A 21 -18.14 -18.44 -6.79
N PRO A 22 -17.51 -17.26 -7.04
CA PRO A 22 -16.62 -17.13 -8.18
C PRO A 22 -15.59 -18.26 -8.09
N GLN A 23 -15.33 -18.95 -9.19
CA GLN A 23 -14.22 -19.90 -9.27
C GLN A 23 -12.93 -19.11 -9.00
N MET A 24 -12.54 -19.05 -7.72
CA MET A 24 -11.28 -18.46 -7.31
C MET A 24 -10.19 -19.37 -7.86
N THR A 25 -9.52 -18.89 -8.90
CA THR A 25 -8.25 -19.46 -9.32
C THR A 25 -7.37 -19.61 -8.07
N GLU A 26 -6.71 -20.76 -7.91
CA GLU A 26 -5.92 -21.17 -6.73
C GLU A 26 -4.69 -20.29 -6.43
N ASN A 27 -4.73 -18.99 -6.73
CA ASN A 27 -3.67 -18.09 -6.34
C ASN A 27 -3.83 -17.73 -4.86
N SER A 28 -2.93 -18.24 -4.04
CA SER A 28 -2.81 -17.82 -2.64
C SER A 28 -2.67 -16.30 -2.57
N PRO A 29 -3.38 -15.64 -1.63
CA PRO A 29 -3.30 -14.19 -1.51
C PRO A 29 -1.86 -13.74 -1.28
N THR A 30 -1.53 -12.57 -1.79
CA THR A 30 -0.19 -12.00 -1.74
C THR A 30 -0.26 -10.59 -1.16
N LEU A 31 0.68 -10.26 -0.26
CA LEU A 31 0.92 -8.90 0.18
C LEU A 31 2.03 -8.29 -0.68
N ILE A 32 1.68 -7.31 -1.51
CA ILE A 32 2.62 -6.58 -2.36
C ILE A 32 2.93 -5.23 -1.69
N VAL A 33 4.19 -4.96 -1.39
CA VAL A 33 4.64 -3.73 -0.75
C VAL A 33 5.53 -2.95 -1.70
N LEU A 34 5.03 -1.80 -2.20
CA LEU A 34 5.86 -0.86 -2.93
C LEU A 34 6.58 0.04 -1.94
N SER A 35 7.86 0.27 -2.21
CA SER A 35 8.76 1.07 -1.41
C SER A 35 9.55 2.05 -2.29
N GLY A 36 10.15 3.05 -1.67
CA GLY A 36 11.00 4.03 -2.34
C GLY A 36 10.71 5.47 -1.95
N LEU A 37 11.67 6.32 -2.19
CA LEU A 37 11.60 7.75 -1.86
C LEU A 37 10.45 8.46 -2.61
N PRO A 38 9.96 9.60 -2.11
CA PRO A 38 9.06 10.45 -2.89
C PRO A 38 9.64 10.77 -4.27
N GLY A 39 8.80 10.79 -5.31
CA GLY A 39 9.25 11.03 -6.69
C GLY A 39 9.88 9.82 -7.40
N SER A 40 10.05 8.68 -6.73
CA SER A 40 10.59 7.45 -7.34
C SER A 40 9.63 6.74 -8.31
N GLY A 41 8.37 7.19 -8.44
CA GLY A 41 7.40 6.56 -9.35
C GLY A 41 6.60 5.41 -8.77
N LYS A 42 6.79 5.05 -7.49
CA LYS A 42 6.10 3.93 -6.82
C LYS A 42 4.57 3.97 -6.92
N THR A 43 3.95 5.14 -6.70
CA THR A 43 2.48 5.29 -6.73
C THR A 43 1.90 5.00 -8.12
N VAL A 44 2.54 5.49 -9.19
CA VAL A 44 2.12 5.21 -10.57
C VAL A 44 2.19 3.72 -10.87
N LEU A 45 3.23 3.05 -10.40
CA LEU A 45 3.37 1.60 -10.56
C LEU A 45 2.33 0.85 -9.71
N ALA A 46 2.08 1.27 -8.46
CA ALA A 46 1.08 0.69 -7.58
C ALA A 46 -0.32 0.76 -8.20
N GLU A 47 -0.71 1.92 -8.74
CA GLU A 47 -1.98 2.09 -9.45
C GLU A 47 -2.10 1.21 -10.69
N SER A 48 -1.01 1.07 -11.45
CA SER A 48 -0.97 0.21 -12.63
C SER A 48 -1.10 -1.28 -12.27
N LEU A 49 -0.41 -1.71 -11.21
CA LEU A 49 -0.52 -3.05 -10.65
C LEU A 49 -1.94 -3.33 -10.13
N SER A 50 -2.53 -2.39 -9.38
CA SER A 50 -3.88 -2.52 -8.86
C SER A 50 -4.91 -2.73 -9.97
N ARG A 51 -4.84 -1.92 -11.02
CA ARG A 51 -5.73 -2.06 -12.18
C ARG A 51 -5.53 -3.41 -12.89
N ALA A 52 -4.27 -3.85 -13.05
CA ALA A 52 -3.96 -5.09 -13.76
C ALA A 52 -4.32 -6.36 -12.96
N LEU A 53 -4.21 -6.30 -11.64
CA LEU A 53 -4.46 -7.43 -10.73
C LEU A 53 -5.87 -7.40 -10.10
N ALA A 54 -6.61 -6.29 -10.23
CA ALA A 54 -7.85 -6.03 -9.50
C ALA A 54 -7.68 -6.13 -7.96
N VAL A 55 -6.54 -5.64 -7.45
CA VAL A 55 -6.15 -5.69 -6.02
C VAL A 55 -6.17 -4.28 -5.43
N PRO A 56 -6.78 -4.06 -4.25
CA PRO A 56 -6.84 -2.73 -3.63
C PRO A 56 -5.45 -2.22 -3.21
N ILE A 57 -5.30 -0.86 -3.22
CA ILE A 57 -4.10 -0.17 -2.76
C ILE A 57 -4.40 0.54 -1.44
N PHE A 58 -3.50 0.40 -0.49
CA PHE A 58 -3.45 1.15 0.75
C PHE A 58 -2.23 2.07 0.74
N SER A 59 -2.43 3.31 0.28
CA SER A 59 -1.37 4.31 0.18
C SER A 59 -1.29 5.16 1.44
N ILE A 60 -0.09 5.32 1.98
CA ILE A 60 0.15 6.10 3.21
C ILE A 60 -0.16 7.59 3.00
N ASP A 61 0.30 8.20 1.91
CA ASP A 61 0.12 9.64 1.65
C ASP A 61 -1.37 10.07 1.65
N PRO A 62 -2.32 9.42 0.96
CA PRO A 62 -3.74 9.76 1.01
C PRO A 62 -4.38 9.56 2.39
N ILE A 63 -3.99 8.51 3.12
CA ILE A 63 -4.47 8.24 4.48
C ILE A 63 -4.03 9.37 5.41
N GLU A 64 -2.75 9.72 5.37
CA GLU A 64 -2.18 10.80 6.18
C GLU A 64 -2.86 12.15 5.85
N ALA A 65 -3.05 12.45 4.58
CA ALA A 65 -3.76 13.67 4.16
C ALA A 65 -5.22 13.70 4.63
N ALA A 66 -5.91 12.57 4.69
CA ALA A 66 -7.26 12.49 5.25
C ALA A 66 -7.26 12.79 6.74
N MET A 67 -6.27 12.31 7.50
CA MET A 67 -6.09 12.61 8.91
C MET A 67 -5.89 14.12 9.16
N TRP A 68 -5.07 14.79 8.33
CA TRP A 68 -4.89 16.26 8.42
C TRP A 68 -6.18 17.01 8.15
N ARG A 69 -6.96 16.61 7.15
CA ARG A 69 -8.28 17.21 6.89
C ARG A 69 -9.26 17.00 8.04
N ALA A 70 -9.11 15.91 8.79
CA ALA A 70 -9.88 15.64 10.00
C ALA A 70 -9.38 16.40 11.24
N GLY A 71 -8.34 17.24 11.11
CA GLY A 71 -7.82 18.09 12.18
C GLY A 71 -6.73 17.45 13.05
N LEU A 72 -6.22 16.27 12.67
CA LEU A 72 -5.12 15.64 13.41
C LEU A 72 -3.78 16.36 13.14
N ALA A 73 -2.98 16.53 14.18
CA ALA A 73 -1.68 17.19 14.07
C ALA A 73 -0.67 16.31 13.30
N LYS A 74 0.15 16.93 12.45
CA LYS A 74 1.14 16.23 11.61
C LYS A 74 2.11 15.33 12.37
N ALA A 75 2.50 15.72 13.57
CA ALA A 75 3.38 14.92 14.41
C ALA A 75 2.78 13.55 14.82
N GLN A 76 1.46 13.41 14.72
CA GLN A 76 0.72 12.21 15.11
C GLN A 76 0.40 11.30 13.91
N THR A 77 0.42 11.84 12.69
CA THR A 77 -0.18 11.16 11.54
C THR A 77 0.74 10.19 10.81
N GLY A 78 2.06 10.42 10.82
CA GLY A 78 2.99 9.56 10.10
C GLY A 78 2.90 8.10 10.50
N VAL A 79 3.05 7.80 11.80
CA VAL A 79 2.94 6.43 12.33
C VAL A 79 1.50 5.92 12.22
N ALA A 80 0.50 6.78 12.54
CA ALA A 80 -0.91 6.40 12.50
C ALA A 80 -1.37 5.99 11.08
N ALA A 81 -0.88 6.64 10.03
CA ALA A 81 -1.20 6.28 8.66
C ALA A 81 -0.70 4.86 8.30
N TYR A 82 0.49 4.47 8.79
CA TYR A 82 0.99 3.09 8.66
C TYR A 82 0.11 2.09 9.41
N GLU A 83 -0.33 2.42 10.64
CA GLU A 83 -1.25 1.55 11.42
C GLU A 83 -2.58 1.34 10.69
N VAL A 84 -3.16 2.40 10.12
CA VAL A 84 -4.40 2.31 9.34
C VAL A 84 -4.20 1.45 8.09
N ALA A 85 -3.13 1.69 7.33
CA ALA A 85 -2.85 0.88 6.13
C ALA A 85 -2.63 -0.60 6.49
N GLN A 86 -1.95 -0.87 7.61
CA GLN A 86 -1.74 -2.23 8.10
C GLN A 86 -3.05 -2.90 8.51
N ALA A 87 -3.94 -2.19 9.22
CA ALA A 87 -5.25 -2.73 9.61
C ALA A 87 -6.12 -3.05 8.40
N LEU A 88 -6.13 -2.19 7.37
CA LEU A 88 -6.86 -2.43 6.12
C LEU A 88 -6.29 -3.64 5.37
N ALA A 89 -4.97 -3.74 5.26
CA ALA A 89 -4.32 -4.90 4.63
C ALA A 89 -4.59 -6.20 5.42
N ASP A 90 -4.58 -6.15 6.77
CA ASP A 90 -4.89 -7.27 7.64
C ASP A 90 -6.29 -7.82 7.37
N GLU A 91 -7.31 -6.96 7.27
CA GLU A 91 -8.68 -7.35 6.95
C GLU A 91 -8.79 -8.00 5.57
N HIS A 92 -8.14 -7.46 4.54
CA HIS A 92 -8.14 -8.05 3.20
C HIS A 92 -7.49 -9.44 3.18
N LEU A 93 -6.33 -9.58 3.83
CA LEU A 93 -5.62 -10.87 3.91
C LEU A 93 -6.42 -11.90 4.73
N ARG A 94 -7.12 -11.47 5.80
CA ARG A 94 -8.03 -12.32 6.58
C ARG A 94 -9.17 -12.88 5.72
N LEU A 95 -9.68 -12.07 4.79
CA LEU A 95 -10.71 -12.48 3.82
C LEU A 95 -10.13 -13.23 2.61
N ARG A 96 -8.85 -13.61 2.65
CA ARG A 96 -8.16 -14.30 1.55
C ARG A 96 -8.06 -13.46 0.26
N HIS A 97 -8.04 -12.15 0.39
CA HIS A 97 -7.78 -11.22 -0.72
C HIS A 97 -6.34 -10.71 -0.66
N SER A 98 -5.72 -10.51 -1.81
CA SER A 98 -4.43 -9.84 -1.91
C SER A 98 -4.56 -8.35 -1.58
N ALA A 99 -3.44 -7.73 -1.20
CA ALA A 99 -3.37 -6.30 -0.89
C ALA A 99 -2.08 -5.69 -1.46
N ILE A 100 -2.17 -4.44 -1.91
CA ILE A 100 -1.02 -3.62 -2.31
C ILE A 100 -0.87 -2.50 -1.30
N VAL A 101 0.35 -2.29 -0.80
CA VAL A 101 0.71 -1.16 0.06
C VAL A 101 1.66 -0.24 -0.71
N ASP A 102 1.35 1.06 -0.75
CA ASP A 102 2.21 2.09 -1.33
C ASP A 102 2.74 3.01 -0.23
N ALA A 103 4.01 2.87 0.11
CA ALA A 103 4.66 3.58 1.21
C ALA A 103 6.13 3.87 0.92
N VAL A 104 6.74 4.80 1.68
CA VAL A 104 8.19 5.05 1.60
C VAL A 104 8.98 3.90 2.22
N ASN A 105 8.53 3.37 3.36
CA ASN A 105 9.20 2.32 4.14
C ASN A 105 10.69 2.64 4.44
N PRO A 106 11.00 3.79 5.05
CA PRO A 106 12.36 4.31 5.11
C PRO A 106 13.28 3.54 6.06
N ALA A 107 12.73 2.81 7.02
CA ALA A 107 13.45 2.15 8.09
C ALA A 107 12.95 0.72 8.33
N GLU A 108 13.71 -0.02 9.13
CA GLU A 108 13.40 -1.42 9.46
C GLU A 108 12.06 -1.58 10.18
N ALA A 109 11.67 -0.65 11.05
CA ALA A 109 10.45 -0.77 11.84
C ALA A 109 9.16 -0.92 10.99
N PRO A 110 8.84 -0.07 9.99
CA PRO A 110 7.70 -0.30 9.10
C PRO A 110 7.85 -1.55 8.23
N ARG A 111 9.07 -1.92 7.81
CA ARG A 111 9.34 -3.13 7.01
C ARG A 111 9.02 -4.41 7.78
N ALA A 112 9.43 -4.47 9.04
CA ALA A 112 9.12 -5.59 9.94
C ALA A 112 7.62 -5.79 10.12
N LYS A 113 6.82 -4.72 10.15
CA LYS A 113 5.35 -4.82 10.26
C LYS A 113 4.75 -5.56 9.05
N TRP A 114 5.22 -5.30 7.84
CA TRP A 114 4.74 -6.00 6.64
C TRP A 114 5.15 -7.47 6.63
N ARG A 115 6.37 -7.79 7.06
CA ARG A 115 6.80 -9.19 7.21
C ARG A 115 5.94 -9.94 8.22
N ASN A 116 5.70 -9.35 9.39
CA ASN A 116 4.88 -9.93 10.43
C ASN A 116 3.43 -10.13 9.96
N LEU A 117 2.89 -9.18 9.21
CA LEU A 117 1.55 -9.28 8.64
C LEU A 117 1.45 -10.44 7.63
N ALA A 118 2.40 -10.56 6.73
CA ALA A 118 2.44 -11.66 5.76
C ALA A 118 2.59 -13.02 6.47
N ALA A 119 3.45 -13.10 7.47
CA ALA A 119 3.64 -14.31 8.28
C ALA A 119 2.36 -14.70 9.06
N LYS A 120 1.68 -13.72 9.67
CA LYS A 120 0.40 -13.93 10.39
C LYS A 120 -0.64 -14.63 9.50
N HIS A 121 -0.77 -14.22 8.26
CA HIS A 121 -1.73 -14.77 7.31
C HIS A 121 -1.19 -15.92 6.46
N ARG A 122 0.10 -16.27 6.63
CA ARG A 122 0.80 -17.31 5.82
C ARG A 122 0.68 -17.03 4.31
N VAL A 123 0.89 -15.77 3.93
CA VAL A 123 0.84 -15.33 2.54
C VAL A 123 2.24 -14.91 2.05
N SER A 124 2.43 -14.90 0.73
CA SER A 124 3.66 -14.40 0.12
C SER A 124 3.79 -12.89 0.34
N LEU A 125 4.98 -12.44 0.75
CA LEU A 125 5.35 -11.02 0.76
C LEU A 125 6.20 -10.73 -0.48
N LYS A 126 5.76 -9.79 -1.30
CA LYS A 126 6.46 -9.32 -2.50
C LYS A 126 6.83 -7.85 -2.32
N VAL A 127 8.11 -7.56 -2.12
CA VAL A 127 8.59 -6.19 -1.98
C VAL A 127 9.11 -5.68 -3.31
N ILE A 128 8.64 -4.51 -3.74
CA ILE A 128 9.08 -3.83 -4.95
C ILE A 128 9.63 -2.46 -4.56
N GLU A 129 10.93 -2.26 -4.71
CA GLU A 129 11.58 -0.98 -4.45
C GLU A 129 11.70 -0.18 -5.73
N CYS A 130 11.02 0.97 -5.81
CA CYS A 130 11.16 1.91 -6.91
C CYS A 130 12.26 2.93 -6.61
N VAL A 131 13.22 3.04 -7.51
CA VAL A 131 14.29 4.02 -7.46
C VAL A 131 14.21 4.94 -8.67
N CYS A 132 14.83 6.12 -8.58
CA CYS A 132 15.09 7.01 -9.71
C CYS A 132 16.58 7.35 -9.64
N SER A 133 17.40 6.68 -10.44
CA SER A 133 18.85 6.84 -10.42
C SER A 133 19.33 8.12 -11.11
N ASP A 134 18.52 8.69 -11.99
CA ASP A 134 18.78 10.01 -12.61
C ASP A 134 18.35 11.12 -11.63
N GLU A 135 19.34 11.79 -11.06
CA GLU A 135 19.12 12.84 -10.07
C GLU A 135 18.40 14.06 -10.66
N THR A 136 18.70 14.42 -11.90
CA THR A 136 18.06 15.55 -12.59
C THR A 136 16.57 15.26 -12.79
N MET A 137 16.23 14.09 -13.30
CA MET A 137 14.84 13.65 -13.45
C MET A 137 14.14 13.55 -12.10
N HIS A 138 14.80 13.03 -11.07
CA HIS A 138 14.23 12.90 -9.74
C HIS A 138 13.89 14.27 -9.15
N ARG A 139 14.81 15.23 -9.29
CA ARG A 139 14.60 16.63 -8.88
C ARG A 139 13.45 17.29 -9.61
N GLN A 140 13.39 17.14 -10.93
CA GLN A 140 12.28 17.66 -11.74
C GLN A 140 10.92 17.07 -11.29
N ARG A 141 10.88 15.76 -10.97
CA ARG A 141 9.65 15.12 -10.45
C ARG A 141 9.24 15.67 -9.09
N ILE A 142 10.18 16.03 -8.22
CA ILE A 142 9.89 16.61 -6.91
C ILE A 142 9.40 18.04 -7.04
N GLU A 143 10.12 18.88 -7.80
CA GLU A 143 9.86 20.31 -7.95
C GLU A 143 8.65 20.59 -8.85
N GLY A 144 8.41 19.75 -9.87
CA GLY A 144 7.27 19.86 -10.78
C GLY A 144 5.98 19.21 -10.30
N ARG A 145 6.00 18.56 -9.11
CA ARG A 145 4.85 17.84 -8.61
C ARG A 145 3.80 18.76 -8.01
N VAL A 146 2.78 19.09 -8.79
CA VAL A 146 1.53 19.63 -8.20
C VAL A 146 0.83 18.48 -7.49
N ARG A 147 0.90 18.45 -6.15
CA ARG A 147 0.17 17.45 -5.37
C ARG A 147 -1.32 17.76 -5.40
N SER A 148 -2.09 16.89 -6.02
CA SER A 148 -3.56 16.94 -6.02
C SER A 148 -4.16 16.60 -4.64
N ILE A 149 -3.34 16.28 -3.64
CA ILE A 149 -3.79 15.93 -2.30
C ILE A 149 -3.79 17.20 -1.44
N ALA A 150 -4.97 17.75 -1.17
CA ALA A 150 -5.13 18.93 -0.35
C ALA A 150 -4.58 18.72 1.07
N GLY A 151 -3.79 19.67 1.57
CA GLY A 151 -3.18 19.63 2.91
C GLY A 151 -1.76 19.06 2.98
N THR A 152 -1.21 18.51 1.87
CA THR A 152 0.20 18.09 1.83
C THR A 152 1.12 19.27 1.62
N HIS A 153 2.24 19.33 2.36
CA HIS A 153 3.30 20.29 2.05
C HIS A 153 4.04 19.89 0.77
N GLU A 154 4.42 20.90 0.00
CA GLU A 154 5.33 20.68 -1.11
C GLU A 154 6.67 20.14 -0.58
N LEU A 155 7.09 19.02 -1.15
CA LEU A 155 8.41 18.46 -0.87
C LEU A 155 9.44 19.26 -1.65
N THR A 156 10.43 19.78 -0.94
CA THR A 156 11.59 20.41 -1.58
C THR A 156 12.68 19.36 -1.88
N TRP A 157 13.54 19.66 -2.82
CA TRP A 157 14.71 18.81 -3.10
C TRP A 157 15.58 18.61 -1.85
N ALA A 158 15.80 19.68 -1.07
CA ALA A 158 16.56 19.60 0.18
C ALA A 158 15.94 18.62 1.18
N SER A 159 14.61 18.64 1.35
CA SER A 159 13.92 17.70 2.25
C SER A 159 13.96 16.25 1.73
N LEU A 160 14.05 16.06 0.40
CA LEU A 160 14.26 14.73 -0.18
C LEU A 160 15.66 14.20 0.13
N LEU A 161 16.69 15.03 0.01
CA LEU A 161 18.08 14.64 0.32
C LEU A 161 18.24 14.23 1.78
N GLN A 162 17.58 14.93 2.72
CA GLN A 162 17.54 14.53 4.11
C GLN A 162 16.90 13.15 4.27
N ARG A 163 15.72 12.92 3.67
CA ARG A 163 15.04 11.61 3.71
C ARG A 163 15.87 10.50 3.06
N ARG A 164 16.65 10.82 2.02
CA ARG A 164 17.57 9.87 1.38
C ARG A 164 18.69 9.46 2.33
N ALA A 165 19.23 10.39 3.12
CA ALA A 165 20.26 10.09 4.13
C ALA A 165 19.73 9.23 5.28
N GLU A 166 18.44 9.36 5.61
CA GLU A 166 17.76 8.60 6.65
C GLU A 166 17.18 7.26 6.13
N TYR A 167 17.24 7.00 4.82
CA TYR A 167 16.68 5.80 4.20
C TYR A 167 17.64 4.62 4.41
N GLU A 168 17.26 3.70 5.27
CA GLU A 168 18.05 2.52 5.58
C GLU A 168 18.12 1.57 4.38
N ALA A 169 19.27 0.93 4.18
CA ALA A 169 19.40 -0.11 3.17
C ALA A 169 18.41 -1.27 3.43
N TRP A 170 17.84 -1.83 2.37
CA TRP A 170 17.01 -3.01 2.49
C TRP A 170 17.89 -4.27 2.59
N THR A 171 17.53 -5.17 3.49
CA THR A 171 18.14 -6.48 3.64
C THR A 171 17.27 -7.60 3.09
N ASP A 172 15.96 -7.37 2.96
CA ASP A 172 15.00 -8.34 2.43
C ASP A 172 15.16 -8.58 0.92
N PRO A 173 14.84 -9.80 0.42
CA PRO A 173 14.67 -10.05 -1.00
C PRO A 173 13.61 -9.12 -1.60
N ARG A 174 13.94 -8.47 -2.70
CA ARG A 174 13.04 -7.54 -3.37
C ARG A 174 13.34 -7.40 -4.85
N LEU A 175 12.36 -6.95 -5.61
CA LEU A 175 12.54 -6.46 -6.96
C LEU A 175 12.90 -4.96 -6.91
N VAL A 176 14.03 -4.58 -7.48
CA VAL A 176 14.42 -3.16 -7.61
C VAL A 176 14.12 -2.69 -9.02
N LEU A 177 13.34 -1.61 -9.14
CA LEU A 177 12.92 -1.04 -10.43
C LEU A 177 13.38 0.41 -10.56
N ASP A 178 14.24 0.68 -11.54
CA ASP A 178 14.67 2.05 -11.84
C ASP A 178 13.72 2.72 -12.83
N THR A 179 12.94 3.65 -12.33
CA THR A 179 11.91 4.36 -13.10
C THR A 179 12.45 5.48 -13.96
N SER A 180 13.74 5.79 -13.89
CA SER A 180 14.40 6.74 -14.81
C SER A 180 14.95 6.05 -16.05
N ARG A 181 15.15 4.73 -16.01
CA ARG A 181 15.78 3.94 -17.09
C ARG A 181 14.83 2.98 -17.79
N THR A 182 13.67 2.74 -17.21
CA THR A 182 12.73 1.72 -17.68
C THR A 182 11.38 2.34 -18.00
N SER A 183 10.79 2.00 -19.13
CA SER A 183 9.47 2.52 -19.51
C SER A 183 8.37 2.02 -18.57
N PRO A 184 7.26 2.78 -18.38
CA PRO A 184 6.15 2.37 -17.52
C PRO A 184 5.57 0.99 -17.87
N ALA A 185 5.49 0.65 -19.14
CA ALA A 185 5.00 -0.66 -19.60
C ALA A 185 5.94 -1.81 -19.19
N GLN A 186 7.25 -1.60 -19.32
CA GLN A 186 8.25 -2.58 -18.89
C GLN A 186 8.30 -2.72 -17.36
N LEU A 187 8.18 -1.62 -16.62
CA LEU A 187 8.09 -1.64 -15.14
C LEU A 187 6.89 -2.47 -14.69
N LEU A 188 5.73 -2.23 -15.29
CA LEU A 188 4.51 -3.00 -15.00
C LEU A 188 4.68 -4.48 -15.32
N ALA A 189 5.25 -4.82 -16.48
CA ALA A 189 5.46 -6.21 -16.87
C ALA A 189 6.39 -6.95 -15.90
N GLN A 190 7.51 -6.32 -15.48
CA GLN A 190 8.44 -6.88 -14.49
C GLN A 190 7.76 -7.06 -13.12
N ALA A 191 7.00 -6.06 -12.68
CA ALA A 191 6.28 -6.10 -11.41
C ALA A 191 5.20 -7.18 -11.40
N LEU A 192 4.43 -7.35 -12.48
CA LEU A 192 3.42 -8.41 -12.62
C LEU A 192 4.07 -9.80 -12.60
N ASN A 193 5.19 -9.98 -13.28
CA ASN A 193 5.91 -11.26 -13.27
C ASN A 193 6.43 -11.60 -11.86
N TYR A 194 6.90 -10.60 -11.12
CA TYR A 194 7.39 -10.78 -9.75
C TYR A 194 6.26 -11.02 -8.73
N ALA A 195 5.09 -10.44 -8.95
CA ALA A 195 3.94 -10.54 -8.04
C ALA A 195 3.20 -11.90 -8.13
N ARG A 196 3.40 -12.64 -9.18
CA ARG A 196 2.92 -14.02 -9.35
C ARG A 196 3.80 -14.99 -8.55
#